data_0a38d0f45c83ad0d487f045233682fba
#
_entry.id   0a38d0f45c83ad0d487f045233682fba
#
_cell.length_a   1.000
_cell.length_b   1.000
_cell.length_c   1.000
_cell.angle_alpha   90.00
_cell.angle_beta   90.00
_cell.angle_gamma   90.00
#
_symmetry.space_group_name_H-M   'P 1'
#
loop_
_entity.id
_entity.type
_entity.pdbx_description
1 polymer ?
#
loop_
_entity_poly.entity_id
_entity_poly.type
_entity_poly.pdbx_seq_one_letter_code
_entity_poly.pdbx_strand_id
1 'polypeptide(L)'
;VAKPEAERAGFRFWKPLVWDKRTIGMGYHYRARYEFILFFEKGKRRLNDLGIADVIAVPRVHRGYPAEKPPAVSEILIAQSSAPGDLVIDPFTGSGSVGVAALSLGRRFAGTDINPEAVRIARHRLGGTEPEGSAADLSSRDDTDAVPEADRPS
;
A
#
# COMPACT_ATOMS: atom_id res chain seq x y z
N VAL A 1 14.65 0.99 -11.64
CA VAL A 1 13.84 2.23 -11.77
C VAL A 1 13.60 2.85 -10.40
N ALA A 2 13.14 2.12 -9.36
CA ALA A 2 12.79 2.71 -8.07
C ALA A 2 13.97 3.35 -7.30
N LYS A 3 15.17 2.75 -7.32
CA LYS A 3 16.33 3.25 -6.57
C LYS A 3 16.76 4.66 -7.00
N PRO A 4 16.99 4.96 -8.30
CA PRO A 4 17.37 6.31 -8.72
C PRO A 4 16.34 7.39 -8.37
N GLU A 5 15.04 7.06 -8.46
CA GLU A 5 13.97 8.01 -8.13
C GLU A 5 13.93 8.32 -6.63
N ALA A 6 14.09 7.29 -5.78
CA ALA A 6 14.18 7.50 -4.33
C ALA A 6 15.41 8.36 -3.96
N GLU A 7 16.56 8.12 -4.59
CA GLU A 7 17.77 8.91 -4.35
C GLU A 7 17.62 10.38 -4.81
N ARG A 8 16.94 10.64 -5.94
CA ARG A 8 16.58 12.01 -6.36
C ARG A 8 15.64 12.71 -5.37
N ALA A 9 14.75 11.96 -4.72
CA ALA A 9 13.89 12.48 -3.67
C ALA A 9 14.59 12.68 -2.31
N GLY A 10 15.91 12.46 -2.26
CA GLY A 10 16.75 12.66 -1.07
C GLY A 10 16.75 11.48 -0.10
N PHE A 11 16.34 10.29 -0.54
CA PHE A 11 16.51 9.08 0.24
C PHE A 11 17.88 8.46 -0.03
N ARG A 12 18.52 7.95 1.02
CA ARG A 12 19.77 7.20 0.93
C ARG A 12 19.50 5.72 0.96
N PHE A 13 19.91 5.00 -0.06
CA PHE A 13 19.86 3.55 -0.09
C PHE A 13 20.89 2.95 0.88
N TRP A 14 20.44 2.01 1.71
CA TRP A 14 21.31 1.25 2.60
C TRP A 14 21.66 -0.11 2.03
N LYS A 15 20.66 -0.98 1.96
CA LYS A 15 20.81 -2.37 1.51
C LYS A 15 19.45 -2.98 1.17
N PRO A 16 19.43 -4.07 0.41
CA PRO A 16 18.25 -4.90 0.34
C PRO A 16 18.12 -5.72 1.63
N LEU A 17 16.89 -5.88 2.12
CA LEU A 17 16.49 -6.94 3.04
C LEU A 17 15.90 -8.08 2.21
N VAL A 18 15.86 -9.27 2.76
CA VAL A 18 15.30 -10.46 2.13
C VAL A 18 14.07 -10.91 2.89
N TRP A 19 12.92 -10.94 2.23
CA TRP A 19 11.79 -11.68 2.74
C TRP A 19 11.85 -13.12 2.24
N ASP A 20 12.22 -14.09 3.10
CA ASP A 20 12.17 -15.52 2.83
C ASP A 20 10.74 -16.05 3.04
N LYS A 21 10.10 -16.45 1.94
CA LYS A 21 8.72 -16.95 1.89
C LYS A 21 8.56 -18.38 2.40
N ARG A 22 9.64 -19.04 2.78
CA ARG A 22 9.71 -20.45 3.21
C ARG A 22 9.24 -21.45 2.17
N THR A 23 8.75 -21.03 1.03
CA THR A 23 8.29 -21.88 -0.08
C THR A 23 8.82 -21.35 -1.40
N ILE A 24 9.18 -22.24 -2.31
CA ILE A 24 9.63 -21.89 -3.65
C ILE A 24 8.44 -21.46 -4.51
N GLY A 25 8.63 -20.41 -5.31
CA GLY A 25 7.67 -19.94 -6.30
C GLY A 25 7.57 -20.84 -7.52
N MET A 26 6.75 -20.47 -8.49
CA MET A 26 6.74 -21.10 -9.81
C MET A 26 7.92 -20.61 -10.65
N GLY A 27 8.33 -21.38 -11.65
CA GLY A 27 9.42 -21.05 -12.56
C GLY A 27 10.14 -22.27 -13.12
N TYR A 28 10.94 -22.03 -14.17
CA TYR A 28 11.62 -23.09 -14.91
C TYR A 28 13.02 -23.41 -14.40
N HIS A 29 13.79 -22.38 -14.02
CA HIS A 29 15.19 -22.55 -13.60
C HIS A 29 15.29 -22.51 -12.06
N TYR A 30 16.12 -21.63 -11.50
CA TYR A 30 16.17 -21.42 -10.06
C TYR A 30 14.88 -20.71 -9.59
N ARG A 31 14.05 -21.43 -8.87
CA ARG A 31 12.74 -20.94 -8.43
C ARG A 31 12.90 -20.04 -7.21
N ALA A 32 12.45 -18.80 -7.33
CA ALA A 32 12.60 -17.82 -6.27
C ALA A 32 11.81 -18.21 -5.02
N ARG A 33 12.48 -18.24 -3.87
CA ARG A 33 11.89 -18.45 -2.56
C ARG A 33 11.72 -17.16 -1.78
N TYR A 34 12.28 -16.07 -2.27
CA TYR A 34 12.36 -14.79 -1.56
C TYR A 34 11.92 -13.62 -2.44
N GLU A 35 11.72 -12.49 -1.77
CA GLU A 35 11.61 -11.16 -2.39
C GLU A 35 12.57 -10.19 -1.71
N PHE A 36 13.05 -9.21 -2.47
CA PHE A 36 13.83 -8.12 -1.89
C PHE A 36 12.93 -7.01 -1.38
N ILE A 37 13.31 -6.44 -0.24
CA ILE A 37 12.75 -5.22 0.33
C ILE A 37 13.87 -4.20 0.31
N LEU A 38 13.74 -3.13 -0.47
CA LEU A 38 14.75 -2.09 -0.57
C LEU A 38 14.65 -1.16 0.64
N PHE A 39 15.69 -1.13 1.47
CA PHE A 39 15.75 -0.26 2.63
C PHE A 39 16.42 1.06 2.29
N PHE A 40 15.66 2.14 2.50
CA PHE A 40 16.12 3.52 2.35
C PHE A 40 15.90 4.29 3.64
N GLU A 41 16.72 5.32 3.87
CA GLU A 41 16.50 6.28 4.95
C GLU A 41 16.49 7.72 4.42
N LYS A 42 15.76 8.60 5.12
CA LYS A 42 15.82 10.04 4.96
C LYS A 42 15.97 10.67 6.34
N GLY A 43 17.09 11.41 6.53
CA GLY A 43 17.49 11.89 7.85
C GLY A 43 18.34 10.86 8.60
N LYS A 44 18.33 10.93 9.93
CA LYS A 44 19.11 10.04 10.81
C LYS A 44 18.20 9.47 11.90
N ARG A 45 17.60 8.34 11.66
CA ARG A 45 16.88 7.58 12.69
C ARG A 45 17.57 6.23 12.90
N ARG A 46 17.84 5.91 14.15
CA ARG A 46 18.30 4.57 14.53
C ARG A 46 17.11 3.61 14.51
N LEU A 47 17.30 2.38 14.02
CA LEU A 47 16.32 1.31 14.15
C LEU A 47 16.11 0.96 15.63
N ASN A 48 14.90 0.55 15.99
CA ASN A 48 14.51 0.30 17.39
C ASN A 48 15.23 -0.91 17.99
N ASP A 49 15.45 -1.97 17.20
CA ASP A 49 16.16 -3.17 17.63
C ASP A 49 17.24 -3.53 16.60
N LEU A 50 18.49 -3.57 17.03
CA LEU A 50 19.64 -3.92 16.20
C LEU A 50 19.88 -5.44 16.12
N GLY A 51 19.13 -6.24 16.85
CA GLY A 51 19.18 -7.70 16.81
C GLY A 51 18.37 -8.34 15.69
N ILE A 52 17.58 -7.56 14.94
CA ILE A 52 16.77 -8.07 13.83
C ILE A 52 17.64 -8.28 12.58
N ALA A 53 17.64 -9.52 12.08
CA ALA A 53 18.39 -9.87 10.89
C ALA A 53 17.78 -9.25 9.62
N ASP A 54 18.60 -9.11 8.58
CA ASP A 54 18.19 -8.64 7.26
C ASP A 54 17.48 -9.72 6.41
N VAL A 55 17.35 -10.95 6.93
CA VAL A 55 16.51 -12.01 6.36
C VAL A 55 15.29 -12.23 7.24
N ILE A 56 14.14 -11.82 6.74
CA ILE A 56 12.85 -11.93 7.42
C ILE A 56 12.16 -13.21 6.93
N ALA A 57 12.10 -14.22 7.77
CA ALA A 57 11.55 -15.52 7.44
C ALA A 57 10.06 -15.62 7.86
N VAL A 58 9.16 -15.27 6.95
CA VAL A 58 7.70 -15.28 7.15
C VAL A 58 7.04 -16.04 6.00
N PRO A 59 6.24 -17.10 6.27
CA PRO A 59 5.52 -17.83 5.22
C PRO A 59 4.58 -16.93 4.43
N ARG A 60 4.35 -17.27 3.15
CA ARG A 60 3.33 -16.61 2.31
C ARG A 60 1.93 -16.85 2.86
N VAL A 61 1.06 -15.86 2.68
CA VAL A 61 -0.39 -16.04 2.79
C VAL A 61 -0.89 -16.73 1.50
N HIS A 62 -1.64 -17.82 1.64
CA HIS A 62 -2.19 -18.59 0.52
C HIS A 62 -3.64 -18.25 0.20
N ARG A 63 -4.30 -17.46 1.04
CA ARG A 63 -5.71 -17.03 0.89
C ARG A 63 -5.77 -15.52 1.11
N GLY A 64 -6.54 -14.83 0.27
CA GLY A 64 -6.72 -13.38 0.37
C GLY A 64 -6.61 -12.68 -0.99
N TYR A 65 -6.35 -11.38 -0.95
CA TYR A 65 -6.17 -10.56 -2.15
C TYR A 65 -4.93 -11.01 -2.95
N PRO A 66 -4.98 -11.05 -4.30
CA PRO A 66 -3.84 -11.45 -5.13
C PRO A 66 -2.58 -10.66 -4.76
N ALA A 67 -1.44 -11.36 -4.62
CA ALA A 67 -0.15 -10.82 -4.22
C ALA A 67 -0.09 -10.15 -2.82
N GLU A 68 -1.06 -10.43 -1.96
CA GLU A 68 -1.04 -9.92 -0.58
C GLU A 68 0.21 -10.37 0.17
N LYS A 69 0.89 -9.41 0.80
CA LYS A 69 2.01 -9.69 1.69
C LYS A 69 1.49 -10.04 3.09
N PRO A 70 2.12 -11.00 3.79
CA PRO A 70 1.76 -11.30 5.18
C PRO A 70 1.89 -10.05 6.05
N PRO A 71 0.88 -9.70 6.87
CA PRO A 71 0.98 -8.57 7.81
C PRO A 71 2.22 -8.62 8.69
N ALA A 72 2.63 -9.83 9.11
CA ALA A 72 3.83 -10.04 9.94
C ALA A 72 5.13 -9.45 9.34
N VAL A 73 5.29 -9.42 8.02
CA VAL A 73 6.43 -8.76 7.38
C VAL A 73 6.37 -7.26 7.62
N SER A 74 5.19 -6.66 7.42
CA SER A 74 4.98 -5.23 7.65
C SER A 74 5.12 -4.87 9.12
N GLU A 75 4.63 -5.71 10.03
CA GLU A 75 4.76 -5.50 11.48
C GLU A 75 6.23 -5.41 11.91
N ILE A 76 7.09 -6.31 11.44
CA ILE A 76 8.53 -6.27 11.73
C ILE A 76 9.13 -4.96 11.22
N LEU A 77 8.86 -4.56 9.98
CA LEU A 77 9.41 -3.35 9.38
C LEU A 77 8.93 -2.07 10.08
N ILE A 78 7.63 -2.00 10.41
CA ILE A 78 7.01 -0.86 11.10
C ILE A 78 7.55 -0.74 12.53
N ALA A 79 7.60 -1.86 13.26
CA ALA A 79 8.14 -1.87 14.62
C ALA A 79 9.59 -1.40 14.68
N GLN A 80 10.40 -1.73 13.67
CA GLN A 80 11.79 -1.32 13.57
C GLN A 80 11.98 0.17 13.27
N SER A 81 11.11 0.75 12.44
CA SER A 81 11.33 2.07 11.85
C SER A 81 10.42 3.16 12.42
N SER A 82 9.53 2.84 13.36
CA SER A 82 8.56 3.78 13.92
C SER A 82 8.31 3.55 15.41
N ALA A 83 7.69 4.55 16.07
CA ALA A 83 7.16 4.45 17.43
C ALA A 83 5.62 4.50 17.41
N PRO A 84 4.92 4.04 18.48
CA PRO A 84 3.49 4.27 18.62
C PRO A 84 3.13 5.75 18.43
N GLY A 85 2.04 6.02 17.70
CA GLY A 85 1.62 7.37 17.31
C GLY A 85 2.27 7.95 16.05
N ASP A 86 3.36 7.37 15.54
CA ASP A 86 3.95 7.77 14.26
C ASP A 86 3.01 7.49 13.09
N LEU A 87 3.17 8.22 11.98
CA LEU A 87 2.41 8.02 10.76
C LEU A 87 3.16 7.08 9.81
N VAL A 88 2.50 5.99 9.44
CA VAL A 88 2.91 5.08 8.36
C VAL A 88 2.17 5.46 7.08
N ILE A 89 2.88 5.61 5.98
CA ILE A 89 2.30 5.96 4.68
C ILE A 89 2.59 4.83 3.68
N ASP A 90 1.55 4.39 2.96
CA ASP A 90 1.66 3.42 1.88
C ASP A 90 0.96 3.95 0.61
N PRO A 91 1.71 4.42 -0.39
CA PRO A 91 1.14 4.95 -1.63
C PRO A 91 0.61 3.87 -2.58
N PHE A 92 0.79 2.59 -2.27
CA PHE A 92 0.35 1.42 -3.05
C PHE A 92 -0.33 0.39 -2.14
N THR A 93 -1.31 0.86 -1.35
CA THR A 93 -1.84 0.14 -0.19
C THR A 93 -2.52 -1.20 -0.53
N GLY A 94 -2.93 -1.40 -1.78
CA GLY A 94 -3.65 -2.59 -2.18
C GLY A 94 -4.84 -2.88 -1.25
N SER A 95 -4.91 -4.09 -0.72
CA SER A 95 -5.94 -4.50 0.25
C SER A 95 -5.72 -4.00 1.68
N GLY A 96 -4.74 -3.12 1.94
CA GLY A 96 -4.52 -2.48 3.25
C GLY A 96 -3.74 -3.31 4.27
N SER A 97 -2.97 -4.31 3.86
CA SER A 97 -2.20 -5.17 4.79
C SER A 97 -1.19 -4.38 5.65
N VAL A 98 -0.53 -3.39 5.06
CA VAL A 98 0.38 -2.47 5.79
C VAL A 98 -0.39 -1.63 6.80
N GLY A 99 -1.59 -1.16 6.43
CA GLY A 99 -2.46 -0.38 7.31
C GLY A 99 -2.92 -1.19 8.53
N VAL A 100 -3.32 -2.45 8.32
CA VAL A 100 -3.68 -3.37 9.41
C VAL A 100 -2.50 -3.52 10.38
N ALA A 101 -1.29 -3.78 9.87
CA ALA A 101 -0.08 -3.90 10.67
C ALA A 101 0.26 -2.59 11.41
N ALA A 102 0.09 -1.43 10.78
CA ALA A 102 0.35 -0.14 11.41
C ALA A 102 -0.60 0.12 12.58
N LEU A 103 -1.91 -0.07 12.37
CA LEU A 103 -2.92 0.15 13.39
C LEU A 103 -2.78 -0.85 14.56
N SER A 104 -2.49 -2.13 14.30
CA SER A 104 -2.27 -3.14 15.34
C SER A 104 -1.11 -2.79 16.27
N LEU A 105 -0.12 -2.08 15.76
CA LEU A 105 1.05 -1.60 16.49
C LEU A 105 0.85 -0.19 17.09
N GLY A 106 -0.35 0.38 17.06
CA GLY A 106 -0.65 1.72 17.58
C GLY A 106 -0.08 2.87 16.76
N ARG A 107 0.21 2.66 15.48
CA ARG A 107 0.62 3.71 14.54
C ARG A 107 -0.59 4.29 13.84
N ARG A 108 -0.49 5.55 13.38
CA ARG A 108 -1.45 6.11 12.44
C ARG A 108 -1.14 5.61 11.03
N PHE A 109 -2.13 5.56 10.17
CA PHE A 109 -1.96 5.08 8.80
C PHE A 109 -2.58 6.04 7.78
N ALA A 110 -1.90 6.21 6.65
CA ALA A 110 -2.44 6.83 5.45
C ALA A 110 -2.03 6.00 4.24
N GLY A 111 -2.99 5.62 3.41
CA GLY A 111 -2.74 4.79 2.23
C GLY A 111 -3.50 5.29 1.01
N THR A 112 -2.93 5.06 -0.17
CA THR A 112 -3.57 5.31 -1.47
C THR A 112 -3.37 4.13 -2.39
N ASP A 113 -4.25 3.97 -3.37
CA ASP A 113 -4.09 3.01 -4.46
C ASP A 113 -4.78 3.56 -5.71
N ILE A 114 -4.29 3.20 -6.89
CA ILE A 114 -4.92 3.58 -8.16
C ILE A 114 -6.18 2.74 -8.42
N ASN A 115 -6.27 1.55 -7.83
CA ASN A 115 -7.41 0.66 -7.98
C ASN A 115 -8.49 0.98 -6.93
N PRO A 116 -9.66 1.50 -7.32
CA PRO A 116 -10.73 1.85 -6.38
C PRO A 116 -11.26 0.66 -5.58
N GLU A 117 -11.27 -0.53 -6.17
CA GLU A 117 -11.69 -1.74 -5.46
C GLU A 117 -10.71 -2.13 -4.35
N ALA A 118 -9.41 -1.98 -4.59
CA ALA A 118 -8.39 -2.16 -3.55
C ALA A 118 -8.61 -1.18 -2.39
N VAL A 119 -8.86 0.09 -2.69
CA VAL A 119 -9.17 1.12 -1.68
C VAL A 119 -10.43 0.76 -0.88
N ARG A 120 -11.49 0.28 -1.54
CA ARG A 120 -12.72 -0.16 -0.87
C ARG A 120 -12.45 -1.31 0.11
N ILE A 121 -11.70 -2.32 -0.33
CA ILE A 121 -11.30 -3.45 0.53
C ILE A 121 -10.45 -2.96 1.71
N ALA A 122 -9.47 -2.10 1.46
CA ALA A 122 -8.61 -1.55 2.50
C ALA A 122 -9.42 -0.78 3.54
N ARG A 123 -10.32 0.11 3.12
CA ARG A 123 -11.22 0.85 4.04
C ARG A 123 -12.02 -0.08 4.94
N HIS A 124 -12.67 -1.08 4.36
CA HIS A 124 -13.43 -2.05 5.12
C HIS A 124 -12.56 -2.79 6.17
N ARG A 125 -11.36 -3.22 5.78
CA ARG A 125 -10.41 -3.91 6.69
C ARG A 125 -9.88 -3.02 7.82
N LEU A 126 -9.76 -1.72 7.55
CA LEU A 126 -9.23 -0.74 8.52
C LEU A 126 -10.33 -0.13 9.42
N GLY A 127 -11.59 -0.62 9.32
CA GLY A 127 -12.72 -0.10 10.09
C GLY A 127 -13.22 1.27 9.62
N GLY A 128 -12.85 1.69 8.40
CA GLY A 128 -13.38 2.91 7.77
C GLY A 128 -14.83 2.72 7.31
N THR A 129 -15.66 3.74 7.53
CA THR A 129 -17.00 3.82 6.91
C THR A 129 -16.85 4.21 5.44
N GLU A 130 -17.77 3.72 4.58
CA GLU A 130 -17.89 4.21 3.21
C GLU A 130 -18.16 5.73 3.25
N PRO A 131 -17.52 6.54 2.37
CA PRO A 131 -17.88 7.95 2.27
C PRO A 131 -19.34 8.05 1.84
N GLU A 132 -20.14 8.77 2.58
CA GLU A 132 -21.49 9.15 2.14
C GLU A 132 -21.31 9.96 0.85
N GLY A 133 -21.78 9.42 -0.29
CA GLY A 133 -21.63 10.07 -1.61
C GLY A 133 -20.93 9.26 -2.69
N SER A 134 -20.90 7.94 -2.61
CA SER A 134 -20.40 7.07 -3.67
C SER A 134 -21.35 7.06 -4.88
N ALA A 135 -20.93 7.71 -5.96
CA ALA A 135 -21.18 7.38 -7.40
C ALA A 135 -22.59 7.01 -7.91
N ALA A 136 -23.65 7.07 -7.09
CA ALA A 136 -25.02 6.86 -7.58
C ALA A 136 -25.75 8.15 -8.02
N ASP A 137 -25.18 9.33 -7.76
CA ASP A 137 -25.83 10.63 -7.99
C ASP A 137 -25.35 11.38 -9.23
N LEU A 138 -24.54 10.75 -10.07
CA LEU A 138 -24.08 11.34 -11.34
C LEU A 138 -24.84 10.82 -12.58
N SER A 139 -25.81 9.91 -12.43
CA SER A 139 -26.56 9.36 -13.58
C SER A 139 -27.97 9.98 -13.76
N SER A 140 -28.36 10.97 -12.96
CA SER A 140 -29.70 11.60 -13.04
C SER A 140 -29.66 13.10 -13.39
N ARG A 141 -28.64 13.56 -14.08
CA ARG A 141 -28.75 14.84 -14.82
C ARG A 141 -29.21 14.51 -16.23
N ASP A 142 -30.52 14.33 -16.38
CA ASP A 142 -31.22 14.36 -17.64
C ASP A 142 -30.93 15.69 -18.34
N ASP A 143 -30.39 15.60 -19.54
CA ASP A 143 -30.33 16.66 -20.53
C ASP A 143 -31.74 17.01 -21.00
N THR A 144 -32.38 17.95 -20.32
CA THR A 144 -33.58 18.64 -20.82
C THR A 144 -33.39 20.14 -20.76
N ASP A 145 -32.50 20.64 -21.58
CA ASP A 145 -32.56 22.02 -22.07
C ASP A 145 -32.80 22.01 -23.58
N ALA A 146 -34.09 21.89 -23.94
CA ALA A 146 -34.57 22.17 -25.25
C ALA A 146 -34.41 23.66 -25.54
N VAL A 147 -33.56 23.98 -26.51
CA VAL A 147 -33.39 25.32 -27.07
C VAL A 147 -34.67 25.65 -27.89
N PRO A 148 -35.38 26.75 -27.61
CA PRO A 148 -36.52 27.16 -28.47
C PRO A 148 -35.99 27.74 -29.77
N GLU A 149 -36.55 27.23 -30.86
CA GLU A 149 -36.38 27.67 -32.21
C GLU A 149 -36.98 29.07 -32.39
N ALA A 150 -36.12 30.08 -32.59
CA ALA A 150 -36.55 31.44 -32.89
C ALA A 150 -36.47 31.70 -34.39
N ASP A 151 -37.66 31.78 -34.96
CA ASP A 151 -38.15 32.68 -35.99
C ASP A 151 -37.16 33.19 -37.05
N ARG A 152 -37.38 32.80 -38.32
CA ARG A 152 -36.80 33.42 -39.54
C ARG A 152 -37.85 34.33 -40.15
N PRO A 153 -37.57 35.63 -40.36
CA PRO A 153 -38.39 36.45 -41.24
C PRO A 153 -37.99 36.26 -42.71
N SER A 154 -38.92 36.46 -43.53
CA SER A 154 -39.06 36.38 -45.00
C SER A 154 -37.93 36.99 -45.82
#